data_1711effc7658fd222248ee6299f66f81
#
_entry.id   1711effc7658fd222248ee6299f66f81
#
_cell.length_a   1.000
_cell.length_b   1.000
_cell.length_c   1.000
_cell.angle_alpha   90.00
_cell.angle_beta   90.00
_cell.angle_gamma   90.00
#
_symmetry.space_group_name_H-M   'P 1'
#
loop_
_entity.id
_entity.type
_entity.pdbx_description
1 polymer ?
#
loop_
_entity_poly.entity_id
_entity_poly.type
_entity_poly.pdbx_seq_one_letter_code
_entity_poly.pdbx_strand_id
1 'polypeptide(L)'
;SEWLTFLDADDVLLPDAIGNLLALAGDSQAIQGLVSRSEAPDVPECTVQTLPSRDMLDLALRNPTVHLHTHGWLLRREICNERFNESLRLGEDGEWMMRVLRGTKTVALAQVNTYCYHLRADSAVHSAADVVREYLRTLTAAQPTLNYLDMPDAAAQYRLMHLLLMLTHGVVQEGGFRDGLRQCRAIRRLCREAFRADLRRVRWLPRSKAQAVLLML
;
A
#
# COMPACT_ATOMS: atom_id res chain seq x y z
N SER A 1 -20.37 -16.20 3.67
CA SER A 1 -19.07 -16.34 4.34
C SER A 1 -18.90 -15.23 5.37
N GLU A 2 -18.35 -15.56 6.53
CA GLU A 2 -18.05 -14.61 7.60
C GLU A 2 -16.75 -13.83 7.36
N TRP A 3 -15.87 -14.42 6.57
CA TRP A 3 -14.58 -13.86 6.18
C TRP A 3 -14.50 -13.67 4.68
N LEU A 4 -13.67 -12.71 4.26
CA LEU A 4 -13.34 -12.38 2.88
C LEU A 4 -11.81 -12.37 2.70
N THR A 5 -11.37 -12.84 1.54
CA THR A 5 -10.01 -12.67 1.03
C THR A 5 -10.08 -12.33 -0.45
N PHE A 6 -9.03 -11.76 -0.98
CA PHE A 6 -8.90 -11.41 -2.39
C PHE A 6 -7.77 -12.23 -3.01
N LEU A 7 -8.01 -12.70 -4.22
CA LEU A 7 -7.02 -13.42 -5.01
C LEU A 7 -7.06 -12.92 -6.44
N ASP A 8 -5.96 -12.37 -6.91
CA ASP A 8 -5.82 -11.98 -8.30
C ASP A 8 -5.72 -13.21 -9.20
N ALA A 9 -6.20 -13.08 -10.45
CA ALA A 9 -6.34 -14.23 -11.35
C ALA A 9 -5.00 -14.89 -11.74
N ASP A 10 -3.90 -14.20 -11.57
CA ASP A 10 -2.55 -14.62 -11.90
C ASP A 10 -1.69 -14.97 -10.67
N ASP A 11 -2.26 -14.88 -9.47
CA ASP A 11 -1.60 -15.19 -8.21
C ASP A 11 -2.08 -16.52 -7.60
N VAL A 12 -1.44 -16.95 -6.52
CA VAL A 12 -1.75 -18.21 -5.85
C VAL A 12 -1.89 -18.02 -4.34
N LEU A 13 -2.95 -18.56 -3.77
CA LEU A 13 -3.00 -18.82 -2.33
C LEU A 13 -2.14 -20.05 -2.02
N LEU A 14 -1.22 -19.90 -1.07
CA LEU A 14 -0.36 -21.03 -0.66
C LEU A 14 -1.19 -22.08 0.07
N PRO A 15 -0.72 -23.34 0.11
CA PRO A 15 -1.39 -24.43 0.83
C PRO A 15 -1.73 -24.02 2.28
N ASP A 16 -2.91 -24.37 2.73
CA ASP A 16 -3.43 -24.09 4.07
C ASP A 16 -3.50 -22.61 4.49
N ALA A 17 -3.26 -21.67 3.57
CA ALA A 17 -3.22 -20.23 3.86
C ALA A 17 -4.44 -19.75 4.65
N ILE A 18 -5.64 -20.07 4.19
CA ILE A 18 -6.90 -19.66 4.85
C ILE A 18 -7.05 -20.33 6.22
N GLY A 19 -6.76 -21.64 6.31
CA GLY A 19 -6.83 -22.40 7.56
C GLY A 19 -5.88 -21.83 8.62
N ASN A 20 -4.64 -21.54 8.22
CA ASN A 20 -3.63 -20.94 9.09
C ASN A 20 -4.04 -19.55 9.57
N LEU A 21 -4.52 -18.68 8.67
CA LEU A 21 -4.99 -17.35 9.06
C LEU A 21 -6.18 -17.42 10.02
N LEU A 22 -7.14 -18.30 9.76
CA LEU A 22 -8.29 -18.48 10.65
C LEU A 22 -7.88 -18.95 12.04
N ALA A 23 -6.94 -19.88 12.13
CA ALA A 23 -6.44 -20.40 13.41
C ALA A 23 -5.70 -19.33 14.22
N LEU A 24 -5.07 -18.36 13.54
CA LEU A 24 -4.23 -17.32 14.14
C LEU A 24 -4.97 -16.00 14.39
N ALA A 25 -6.16 -15.81 13.79
CA ALA A 25 -6.88 -14.54 13.85
C ALA A 25 -7.34 -14.17 15.28
N GLY A 26 -7.65 -15.17 16.13
CA GLY A 26 -8.23 -14.92 17.46
C GLY A 26 -9.48 -14.05 17.37
N ASP A 27 -9.55 -13.02 18.19
CA ASP A 27 -10.65 -12.04 18.21
C ASP A 27 -10.44 -10.87 17.22
N SER A 28 -9.38 -10.91 16.41
CA SER A 28 -9.09 -9.83 15.45
C SER A 28 -10.12 -9.81 14.31
N GLN A 29 -10.44 -8.60 13.85
CA GLN A 29 -11.38 -8.41 12.73
C GLN A 29 -10.69 -8.51 11.37
N ALA A 30 -9.38 -8.39 11.35
CA ALA A 30 -8.54 -8.57 10.17
C ALA A 30 -7.25 -9.28 10.57
N ILE A 31 -6.72 -10.09 9.66
CA ILE A 31 -5.41 -10.72 9.81
C ILE A 31 -4.68 -10.68 8.47
N GLN A 32 -3.40 -10.33 8.51
CA GLN A 32 -2.50 -10.35 7.37
C GLN A 32 -1.42 -11.39 7.56
N GLY A 33 -1.23 -12.26 6.56
CA GLY A 33 -0.06 -13.11 6.41
C GLY A 33 0.99 -12.49 5.50
N LEU A 34 2.08 -13.21 5.28
CA LEU A 34 3.16 -12.80 4.41
C LEU A 34 2.81 -13.07 2.94
N VAL A 35 3.24 -12.15 2.10
CA VAL A 35 3.19 -12.27 0.63
C VAL A 35 4.57 -12.65 0.14
N SER A 36 4.69 -13.78 -0.54
CA SER A 36 5.91 -14.31 -1.15
C SER A 36 5.94 -14.05 -2.67
N ARG A 37 7.08 -14.20 -3.28
CA ARG A 37 7.26 -14.30 -4.74
C ARG A 37 7.61 -15.73 -5.19
N SER A 38 7.53 -16.67 -4.28
CA SER A 38 7.77 -18.10 -4.50
C SER A 38 6.58 -18.90 -4.02
N GLU A 39 6.18 -19.92 -4.78
CA GLU A 39 5.15 -20.88 -4.37
C GLU A 39 5.65 -21.86 -3.29
N ALA A 40 6.96 -21.94 -3.11
CA ALA A 40 7.61 -22.72 -2.05
C ALA A 40 8.57 -21.83 -1.24
N PRO A 41 8.04 -20.84 -0.50
CA PRO A 41 8.87 -19.97 0.31
C PRO A 41 9.42 -20.71 1.54
N ASP A 42 10.52 -20.19 2.10
CA ASP A 42 10.98 -20.64 3.41
C ASP A 42 9.87 -20.48 4.45
N VAL A 43 9.76 -21.45 5.35
CA VAL A 43 8.76 -21.42 6.42
C VAL A 43 9.31 -20.59 7.58
N PRO A 44 8.79 -19.38 7.82
CA PRO A 44 9.23 -18.58 8.95
C PRO A 44 8.75 -19.19 10.27
N GLU A 45 9.38 -18.81 11.37
CA GLU A 45 8.83 -19.07 12.69
C GLU A 45 7.45 -18.42 12.82
N CYS A 46 6.44 -19.23 13.11
CA CYS A 46 5.05 -18.76 13.21
C CYS A 46 4.87 -17.89 14.45
N THR A 47 4.84 -16.59 14.26
CA THR A 47 4.52 -15.62 15.31
C THR A 47 3.33 -14.76 14.89
N VAL A 48 2.57 -14.30 15.88
CA VAL A 48 1.41 -13.41 15.66
C VAL A 48 1.53 -12.20 16.57
N GLN A 49 1.34 -11.03 15.99
CA GLN A 49 1.25 -9.77 16.73
C GLN A 49 -0.14 -9.16 16.51
N THR A 50 -0.86 -8.90 17.59
CA THR A 50 -2.13 -8.18 17.52
C THR A 50 -1.91 -6.70 17.82
N LEU A 51 -2.42 -5.84 16.94
CA LEU A 51 -2.30 -4.39 17.02
C LEU A 51 -3.69 -3.74 17.09
N PRO A 52 -3.85 -2.66 17.89
CA PRO A 52 -4.98 -1.76 17.70
C PRO A 52 -5.01 -1.20 16.28
N SER A 53 -6.21 -0.94 15.76
CA SER A 53 -6.38 -0.39 14.40
C SER A 53 -5.53 0.86 14.14
N ARG A 54 -5.42 1.76 15.14
CA ARG A 54 -4.61 2.98 15.01
C ARG A 54 -3.13 2.67 14.76
N ASP A 55 -2.56 1.72 15.50
CA ASP A 55 -1.15 1.34 15.35
C ASP A 55 -0.91 0.61 14.03
N MET A 56 -1.89 -0.24 13.63
CA MET A 56 -1.85 -0.86 12.30
C MET A 56 -1.92 0.16 11.18
N LEU A 57 -2.75 1.19 11.29
CA LEU A 57 -2.82 2.26 10.28
C LEU A 57 -1.54 3.08 10.22
N ASP A 58 -0.92 3.42 11.34
CA ASP A 58 0.38 4.09 11.36
C ASP A 58 1.45 3.24 10.64
N LEU A 59 1.49 1.95 10.95
CA LEU A 59 2.40 0.99 10.30
C LEU A 59 2.12 0.88 8.79
N ALA A 60 0.84 0.77 8.40
CA ALA A 60 0.42 0.62 7.01
C ALA A 60 0.71 1.88 6.17
N LEU A 61 0.46 3.06 6.71
CA LEU A 61 0.79 4.32 6.05
C LEU A 61 2.30 4.52 5.87
N ARG A 62 3.10 4.00 6.79
CA ARG A 62 4.57 4.02 6.69
C ARG A 62 5.11 3.00 5.71
N ASN A 63 4.41 1.88 5.52
CA ASN A 63 4.81 0.77 4.64
C ASN A 63 3.65 0.39 3.69
N PRO A 64 3.19 1.32 2.83
CA PRO A 64 1.99 1.11 2.03
C PRO A 64 2.13 -0.08 1.06
N THR A 65 3.31 -0.31 0.53
CA THR A 65 3.59 -1.43 -0.38
C THR A 65 3.61 -2.81 0.30
N VAL A 66 3.53 -2.85 1.63
CA VAL A 66 3.49 -4.10 2.41
C VAL A 66 2.09 -4.34 2.98
N HIS A 67 1.40 -3.29 3.39
CA HIS A 67 0.16 -3.42 4.16
C HIS A 67 -1.08 -2.83 3.48
N LEU A 68 -0.90 -1.87 2.55
CA LEU A 68 -2.02 -1.25 1.83
C LEU A 68 -2.21 -1.87 0.44
N HIS A 69 -2.52 -3.15 0.42
CA HIS A 69 -2.99 -3.94 -0.72
C HIS A 69 -3.92 -5.03 -0.18
N THR A 70 -4.65 -5.70 -1.04
CA THR A 70 -5.61 -6.75 -0.64
C THR A 70 -4.98 -8.15 -0.49
N HIS A 71 -3.74 -8.32 -0.94
CA HIS A 71 -3.04 -9.60 -0.94
C HIS A 71 -2.69 -10.08 0.47
N GLY A 72 -2.89 -11.37 0.74
CA GLY A 72 -2.52 -11.99 2.01
C GLY A 72 -3.40 -11.59 3.20
N TRP A 73 -4.49 -10.85 2.97
CA TRP A 73 -5.44 -10.48 4.00
C TRP A 73 -6.61 -11.45 4.09
N LEU A 74 -7.05 -11.68 5.32
CA LEU A 74 -8.34 -12.28 5.65
C LEU A 74 -9.11 -11.27 6.54
N LEU A 75 -10.28 -10.85 6.08
CA LEU A 75 -11.04 -9.73 6.64
C LEU A 75 -12.42 -10.20 7.08
N ARG A 76 -12.89 -9.84 8.26
CA ARG A 76 -14.28 -10.04 8.65
C ARG A 76 -15.19 -9.28 7.69
N ARG A 77 -16.25 -9.96 7.20
CA ARG A 77 -17.20 -9.34 6.27
C ARG A 77 -17.82 -8.05 6.82
N GLU A 78 -18.03 -7.99 8.11
CA GLU A 78 -18.65 -6.84 8.79
C GLU A 78 -17.84 -5.53 8.69
N ILE A 79 -16.51 -5.62 8.47
CA ILE A 79 -15.68 -4.42 8.28
C ILE A 79 -15.54 -4.03 6.81
N CYS A 80 -15.99 -4.86 5.87
CA CYS A 80 -15.86 -4.65 4.42
C CYS A 80 -17.13 -4.02 3.84
N ASN A 81 -17.68 -3.00 4.49
CA ASN A 81 -18.95 -2.38 4.09
C ASN A 81 -18.79 -1.33 2.98
N GLU A 82 -17.56 -0.89 2.74
CA GLU A 82 -17.26 0.12 1.73
C GLU A 82 -16.89 -0.53 0.39
N ARG A 83 -17.27 0.12 -0.72
CA ARG A 83 -16.88 -0.34 -2.05
C ARG A 83 -15.54 0.23 -2.46
N PHE A 84 -14.87 -0.44 -3.39
CA PHE A 84 -13.71 0.12 -4.09
C PHE A 84 -14.10 1.42 -4.82
N ASN A 85 -13.17 2.33 -4.91
CA ASN A 85 -13.35 3.54 -5.71
C ASN A 85 -13.11 3.23 -7.19
N GLU A 86 -14.18 3.01 -7.95
CA GLU A 86 -14.15 2.62 -9.36
C GLU A 86 -13.52 3.68 -10.28
N SER A 87 -13.29 4.91 -9.79
CA SER A 87 -12.60 5.95 -10.56
C SER A 87 -11.07 5.80 -10.55
N LEU A 88 -10.53 4.95 -9.66
CA LEU A 88 -9.10 4.68 -9.56
C LEU A 88 -8.73 3.46 -10.41
N ARG A 89 -7.61 3.56 -11.12
CA ARG A 89 -7.02 2.45 -11.88
C ARG A 89 -5.74 1.91 -11.25
N LEU A 90 -5.14 2.66 -10.33
CA LEU A 90 -3.97 2.27 -9.57
C LEU A 90 -4.17 2.68 -8.11
N GLY A 91 -3.84 1.76 -7.18
CA GLY A 91 -3.88 2.00 -5.74
C GLY A 91 -5.29 2.09 -5.16
N GLU A 92 -6.30 1.61 -5.90
CA GLU A 92 -7.68 1.46 -5.44
C GLU A 92 -7.78 0.53 -4.23
N ASP A 93 -6.95 -0.50 -4.22
CA ASP A 93 -6.80 -1.47 -3.14
C ASP A 93 -6.25 -0.82 -1.87
N GLY A 94 -5.20 -0.03 -1.99
CA GLY A 94 -4.60 0.68 -0.86
C GLY A 94 -5.53 1.76 -0.27
N GLU A 95 -6.24 2.49 -1.11
CA GLU A 95 -7.22 3.47 -0.69
C GLU A 95 -8.39 2.78 0.05
N TRP A 96 -8.88 1.67 -0.49
CA TRP A 96 -9.93 0.87 0.13
C TRP A 96 -9.47 0.25 1.45
N MET A 97 -8.29 -0.34 1.51
CA MET A 97 -7.72 -0.92 2.73
C MET A 97 -7.58 0.10 3.86
N MET A 98 -7.19 1.34 3.56
CA MET A 98 -7.16 2.40 4.59
C MET A 98 -8.55 2.63 5.21
N ARG A 99 -9.61 2.64 4.39
CA ARG A 99 -10.99 2.81 4.90
C ARG A 99 -11.45 1.61 5.71
N VAL A 100 -11.12 0.40 5.26
CA VAL A 100 -11.42 -0.84 5.99
C VAL A 100 -10.70 -0.86 7.32
N LEU A 101 -9.39 -0.67 7.33
CA LEU A 101 -8.59 -0.70 8.56
C LEU A 101 -9.03 0.39 9.56
N ARG A 102 -9.47 1.55 9.09
CA ARG A 102 -10.04 2.59 9.94
C ARG A 102 -11.28 2.12 10.70
N GLY A 103 -12.05 1.22 10.11
CA GLY A 103 -13.27 0.64 10.70
C GLY A 103 -13.03 -0.54 11.63
N THR A 104 -11.79 -1.04 11.75
CA THR A 104 -11.46 -2.19 12.62
C THR A 104 -11.17 -1.75 14.07
N LYS A 105 -11.23 -2.70 15.00
CA LYS A 105 -10.73 -2.50 16.38
C LYS A 105 -9.32 -3.04 16.54
N THR A 106 -9.11 -4.27 16.10
CA THR A 106 -7.84 -4.99 16.21
C THR A 106 -7.52 -5.73 14.94
N VAL A 107 -6.22 -5.81 14.64
CA VAL A 107 -5.64 -6.46 13.47
C VAL A 107 -4.53 -7.37 13.92
N ALA A 108 -4.49 -8.61 13.42
CA ALA A 108 -3.39 -9.54 13.62
C ALA A 108 -2.43 -9.49 12.43
N LEU A 109 -1.13 -9.52 12.71
CA LEU A 109 -0.06 -9.74 11.74
C LEU A 109 0.58 -11.09 12.02
N ALA A 110 0.47 -12.03 11.10
CA ALA A 110 0.98 -13.38 11.22
C ALA A 110 2.24 -13.56 10.36
N GLN A 111 3.29 -14.07 10.96
CA GLN A 111 4.52 -14.49 10.26
C GLN A 111 4.29 -15.87 9.62
N VAL A 112 3.35 -15.95 8.69
CA VAL A 112 3.04 -17.15 7.91
C VAL A 112 2.84 -16.79 6.45
N ASN A 113 3.50 -17.51 5.55
CA ASN A 113 3.32 -17.30 4.12
C ASN A 113 1.93 -17.76 3.68
N THR A 114 1.19 -16.89 3.02
CA THR A 114 -0.20 -17.15 2.66
C THR A 114 -0.51 -16.91 1.19
N TYR A 115 0.31 -16.09 0.56
CA TYR A 115 0.05 -15.60 -0.79
C TYR A 115 1.33 -15.60 -1.62
N CYS A 116 1.25 -16.07 -2.86
CA CYS A 116 2.33 -15.95 -3.83
C CYS A 116 1.94 -14.94 -4.90
N TYR A 117 2.68 -13.84 -4.94
CA TYR A 117 2.50 -12.78 -5.92
C TYR A 117 3.41 -13.00 -7.15
N HIS A 118 2.83 -13.16 -8.32
CA HIS A 118 3.54 -13.34 -9.58
C HIS A 118 3.78 -12.02 -10.31
N LEU A 119 5.06 -11.69 -10.50
CA LEU A 119 5.43 -10.50 -11.28
C LEU A 119 5.23 -10.75 -12.77
N ARG A 120 4.42 -9.89 -13.39
CA ARG A 120 4.18 -9.91 -14.85
C ARG A 120 4.67 -8.61 -15.49
N ALA A 121 5.24 -8.74 -16.69
CA ALA A 121 5.71 -7.59 -17.47
C ALA A 121 4.55 -6.71 -17.97
N ASP A 122 3.36 -7.27 -18.08
CA ASP A 122 2.13 -6.63 -18.58
C ASP A 122 1.18 -6.20 -17.43
N SER A 123 1.68 -6.07 -16.19
CA SER A 123 0.86 -5.63 -15.07
C SER A 123 0.24 -4.25 -15.32
N ALA A 124 -0.89 -3.96 -14.66
CA ALA A 124 -1.61 -2.69 -14.80
C ALA A 124 -0.73 -1.46 -14.55
N VAL A 125 0.24 -1.58 -13.63
CA VAL A 125 1.23 -0.52 -13.34
C VAL A 125 2.13 -0.22 -14.54
N HIS A 126 2.46 -1.22 -15.35
CA HIS A 126 3.32 -1.06 -16.53
C HIS A 126 2.54 -0.66 -17.79
N SER A 127 1.23 -0.91 -17.82
CA SER A 127 0.36 -0.63 -18.97
C SER A 127 -0.44 0.67 -18.87
N ALA A 128 -0.39 1.36 -17.73
CA ALA A 128 -1.13 2.60 -17.54
C ALA A 128 -0.59 3.71 -18.45
N ALA A 129 -1.44 4.24 -19.33
CA ALA A 129 -1.09 5.27 -20.30
C ALA A 129 -0.64 6.60 -19.66
N ASP A 130 -0.97 6.83 -18.38
CA ASP A 130 -0.57 8.02 -17.62
C ASP A 130 -0.47 7.69 -16.13
N VAL A 131 0.56 6.96 -15.79
CA VAL A 131 0.81 6.47 -14.42
C VAL A 131 0.91 7.60 -13.39
N VAL A 132 1.45 8.73 -13.81
CA VAL A 132 1.58 9.92 -12.95
C VAL A 132 0.21 10.47 -12.56
N ARG A 133 -0.70 10.57 -13.52
CA ARG A 133 -2.07 11.05 -13.28
C ARG A 133 -2.83 10.09 -12.38
N GLU A 134 -2.67 8.79 -12.59
CA GLU A 134 -3.35 7.79 -11.76
C GLU A 134 -2.87 7.85 -10.31
N TYR A 135 -1.57 7.94 -10.05
CA TYR A 135 -1.06 8.13 -8.68
C TYR A 135 -1.56 9.44 -8.02
N LEU A 136 -1.67 10.54 -8.79
CA LEU A 136 -2.24 11.79 -8.28
C LEU A 136 -3.72 11.63 -7.92
N ARG A 137 -4.49 10.87 -8.70
CA ARG A 137 -5.89 10.54 -8.38
C ARG A 137 -5.99 9.75 -7.09
N THR A 138 -5.14 8.73 -6.92
CA THR A 138 -5.07 7.91 -5.70
C THR A 138 -4.76 8.78 -4.47
N LEU A 139 -3.75 9.64 -4.55
CA LEU A 139 -3.41 10.56 -3.47
C LEU A 139 -4.55 11.53 -3.15
N THR A 140 -5.26 12.01 -4.17
CA THR A 140 -6.42 12.90 -3.98
C THR A 140 -7.57 12.16 -3.31
N ALA A 141 -7.85 10.92 -3.74
CA ALA A 141 -8.90 10.09 -3.16
C ALA A 141 -8.60 9.68 -1.70
N ALA A 142 -7.32 9.44 -1.38
CA ALA A 142 -6.88 9.09 -0.03
C ALA A 142 -6.92 10.29 0.96
N GLN A 143 -6.87 11.52 0.47
CA GLN A 143 -6.71 12.71 1.30
C GLN A 143 -7.80 12.88 2.39
N PRO A 144 -9.11 12.65 2.13
CA PRO A 144 -10.12 12.71 3.19
C PRO A 144 -9.85 11.72 4.34
N THR A 145 -9.45 10.50 4.01
CA THR A 145 -9.10 9.48 5.01
C THR A 145 -7.85 9.88 5.80
N LEU A 146 -6.80 10.35 5.12
CA LEU A 146 -5.57 10.81 5.77
C LEU A 146 -5.82 11.98 6.74
N ASN A 147 -6.71 12.92 6.35
CA ASN A 147 -7.09 14.04 7.22
C ASN A 147 -7.87 13.57 8.45
N TYR A 148 -8.79 12.61 8.26
CA TYR A 148 -9.59 12.05 9.35
C TYR A 148 -8.74 11.31 10.39
N LEU A 149 -7.69 10.60 9.95
CA LEU A 149 -6.86 9.77 10.83
C LEU A 149 -6.03 10.60 11.83
N ASP A 150 -5.77 11.87 11.55
CA ASP A 150 -4.91 12.74 12.36
C ASP A 150 -3.56 12.10 12.74
N MET A 151 -2.90 11.57 11.72
CA MET A 151 -1.58 10.93 11.78
C MET A 151 -0.60 11.66 10.83
N PRO A 152 -0.21 12.91 11.13
CA PRO A 152 0.45 13.77 10.16
C PRO A 152 1.79 13.22 9.65
N ASP A 153 2.56 12.52 10.49
CA ASP A 153 3.87 11.98 10.11
C ASP A 153 3.72 10.71 9.24
N ALA A 154 2.78 9.81 9.58
CA ALA A 154 2.48 8.64 8.77
C ALA A 154 1.85 9.02 7.42
N ALA A 155 0.93 10.01 7.43
CA ALA A 155 0.34 10.56 6.21
C ALA A 155 1.40 11.22 5.30
N ALA A 156 2.35 11.93 5.87
CA ALA A 156 3.49 12.50 5.14
C ALA A 156 4.31 11.39 4.46
N GLN A 157 4.58 10.30 5.17
CA GLN A 157 5.27 9.16 4.61
C GLN A 157 4.50 8.53 3.46
N TYR A 158 3.22 8.26 3.64
CA TYR A 158 2.37 7.70 2.61
C TYR A 158 2.44 8.54 1.32
N ARG A 159 2.28 9.87 1.45
CA ARG A 159 2.39 10.79 0.30
C ARG A 159 3.75 10.76 -0.37
N LEU A 160 4.83 10.74 0.42
CA LEU A 160 6.20 10.68 -0.11
C LEU A 160 6.50 9.36 -0.81
N MET A 161 6.00 8.23 -0.29
CA MET A 161 6.14 6.93 -0.96
C MET A 161 5.41 6.90 -2.29
N HIS A 162 4.18 7.42 -2.35
CA HIS A 162 3.43 7.52 -3.60
C HIS A 162 4.12 8.44 -4.61
N LEU A 163 4.68 9.56 -4.16
CA LEU A 163 5.49 10.42 -5.02
C LEU A 163 6.69 9.65 -5.59
N LEU A 164 7.40 8.91 -4.76
CA LEU A 164 8.56 8.13 -5.19
C LEU A 164 8.18 7.07 -6.23
N LEU A 165 7.08 6.34 -6.00
CA LEU A 165 6.54 5.37 -6.96
C LEU A 165 6.15 6.05 -8.28
N MET A 166 5.44 7.15 -8.22
CA MET A 166 5.04 7.95 -9.37
C MET A 166 6.27 8.40 -10.20
N LEU A 167 7.31 8.89 -9.53
CA LEU A 167 8.53 9.35 -10.19
C LEU A 167 9.31 8.18 -10.83
N THR A 168 9.44 7.07 -10.13
CA THR A 168 10.15 5.90 -10.66
C THR A 168 9.42 5.29 -11.84
N HIS A 169 8.12 5.11 -11.78
CA HIS A 169 7.31 4.56 -12.86
C HIS A 169 7.21 5.53 -14.05
N GLY A 170 7.01 6.83 -13.79
CA GLY A 170 6.95 7.84 -14.85
C GLY A 170 8.27 7.95 -15.62
N VAL A 171 9.42 7.91 -14.93
CA VAL A 171 10.74 7.93 -15.58
C VAL A 171 10.99 6.69 -16.43
N VAL A 172 10.53 5.51 -15.97
CA VAL A 172 10.71 4.25 -16.69
C VAL A 172 9.81 4.17 -17.92
N GLN A 173 8.55 4.61 -17.82
CA GLN A 173 7.59 4.54 -18.92
C GLN A 173 7.85 5.55 -20.03
N GLU A 174 8.33 6.73 -19.71
CA GLU A 174 8.59 7.80 -20.70
C GLU A 174 9.84 7.54 -21.56
N GLY A 175 10.52 6.41 -21.37
CA GLY A 175 11.62 5.96 -22.25
C GLY A 175 12.86 6.83 -22.21
N GLY A 176 12.97 7.79 -21.27
CA GLY A 176 14.14 8.62 -21.16
C GLY A 176 14.19 9.58 -19.97
N PHE A 177 15.40 9.77 -19.45
CA PHE A 177 15.69 10.66 -18.31
C PHE A 177 15.19 12.10 -18.52
N ARG A 178 15.21 12.61 -19.76
CA ARG A 178 14.79 14.00 -20.06
C ARG A 178 13.29 14.22 -19.93
N ASP A 179 12.49 13.28 -20.39
CA ASP A 179 11.02 13.40 -20.37
C ASP A 179 10.47 13.05 -18.98
N GLY A 180 11.07 12.09 -18.30
CA GLY A 180 10.85 11.87 -16.88
C GLY A 180 11.14 13.11 -16.01
N LEU A 181 12.23 13.83 -16.28
CA LEU A 181 12.55 15.11 -15.61
C LEU A 181 11.51 16.22 -15.91
N ARG A 182 10.94 16.26 -17.11
CA ARG A 182 9.87 17.22 -17.44
C ARG A 182 8.60 16.92 -16.65
N GLN A 183 8.21 15.65 -16.56
CA GLN A 183 7.07 15.23 -15.74
C GLN A 183 7.35 15.49 -14.25
N CYS A 184 8.55 15.20 -13.76
CA CYS A 184 8.95 15.55 -12.39
C CYS A 184 8.81 17.06 -12.12
N ARG A 185 9.13 17.93 -13.09
CA ARG A 185 8.93 19.38 -12.96
C ARG A 185 7.47 19.78 -12.88
N ALA A 186 6.59 19.13 -13.64
CA ALA A 186 5.15 19.35 -13.55
C ALA A 186 4.59 18.89 -12.21
N ILE A 187 4.99 17.69 -11.74
CA ILE A 187 4.66 17.16 -10.42
C ILE A 187 5.19 18.09 -9.32
N ARG A 188 6.44 18.54 -9.45
CA ARG A 188 7.09 19.46 -8.53
C ARG A 188 6.30 20.76 -8.35
N ARG A 189 5.71 21.28 -9.42
CA ARG A 189 4.86 22.49 -9.38
C ARG A 189 3.54 22.26 -8.66
N LEU A 190 2.92 21.09 -8.89
CA LEU A 190 1.63 20.71 -8.29
C LEU A 190 1.76 20.35 -6.80
N CYS A 191 2.91 19.77 -6.40
CA CYS A 191 3.09 19.22 -5.06
C CYS A 191 3.99 20.07 -4.15
N ARG A 192 4.51 21.20 -4.64
CA ARG A 192 5.57 21.97 -3.97
C ARG A 192 5.25 22.37 -2.53
N GLU A 193 4.04 22.78 -2.24
CA GLU A 193 3.67 23.24 -0.88
C GLU A 193 3.41 22.09 0.07
N ALA A 194 2.63 21.10 -0.36
CA ALA A 194 2.33 19.90 0.43
C ALA A 194 3.61 19.11 0.75
N PHE A 195 4.49 18.92 -0.23
CA PHE A 195 5.73 18.15 -0.01
C PHE A 195 6.75 18.85 0.87
N ARG A 196 6.84 20.19 0.86
CA ARG A 196 7.75 20.90 1.78
C ARG A 196 7.37 20.70 3.24
N ALA A 197 6.08 20.66 3.54
CA ALA A 197 5.59 20.38 4.88
C ALA A 197 5.89 18.93 5.29
N ASP A 198 5.65 17.99 4.37
CA ASP A 198 5.87 16.56 4.61
C ASP A 198 7.36 16.22 4.79
N LEU A 199 8.26 16.78 3.98
CA LEU A 199 9.71 16.58 4.12
C LEU A 199 10.27 17.04 5.47
N ARG A 200 9.71 18.10 6.06
CA ARG A 200 10.10 18.55 7.39
C ARG A 200 9.73 17.56 8.50
N ARG A 201 8.70 16.75 8.29
CA ARG A 201 8.20 15.74 9.23
C ARG A 201 8.92 14.41 9.12
N VAL A 202 9.47 14.10 7.95
CA VAL A 202 10.07 12.79 7.66
C VAL A 202 11.57 12.81 7.95
N ARG A 203 11.95 12.89 9.23
CA ARG A 203 13.35 12.87 9.67
C ARG A 203 14.07 11.51 9.49
N TRP A 204 13.33 10.46 9.23
CA TRP A 204 13.80 9.06 9.23
C TRP A 204 13.74 8.38 7.86
N LEU A 205 13.46 9.11 6.78
CA LEU A 205 13.66 8.56 5.44
C LEU A 205 15.12 8.15 5.28
N PRO A 206 15.41 6.92 4.82
CA PRO A 206 16.77 6.53 4.51
C PRO A 206 17.45 7.61 3.66
N ARG A 207 18.66 8.00 4.01
CA ARG A 207 19.38 9.13 3.35
C ARG A 207 19.34 9.04 1.82
N SER A 208 19.44 7.83 1.25
CA SER A 208 19.34 7.59 -0.19
C SER A 208 17.98 7.95 -0.78
N LYS A 209 16.87 7.63 -0.08
CA LYS A 209 15.51 7.98 -0.52
C LYS A 209 15.21 9.46 -0.29
N ALA A 210 15.68 10.04 0.81
CA ALA A 210 15.57 11.47 1.08
C ALA A 210 16.38 12.30 0.06
N GLN A 211 17.58 11.85 -0.33
CA GLN A 211 18.38 12.49 -1.37
C GLN A 211 17.70 12.39 -2.74
N ALA A 212 17.12 11.23 -3.10
CA ALA A 212 16.36 11.09 -4.34
C ALA A 212 15.17 12.07 -4.38
N VAL A 213 14.40 12.16 -3.31
CA VAL A 213 13.29 13.12 -3.22
C VAL A 213 13.77 14.56 -3.26
N LEU A 214 14.87 14.90 -2.58
CA LEU A 214 15.46 16.26 -2.60
C LEU A 214 16.02 16.66 -3.98
N LEU A 215 16.62 15.72 -4.72
CA LEU A 215 17.09 15.95 -6.08
C LEU A 215 15.95 16.12 -7.10
N MET A 216 14.77 15.60 -6.77
CA MET A 216 13.57 15.66 -7.59
C MET A 216 12.67 16.87 -7.27
N LEU A 217 12.82 17.48 -6.11
CA LEU A 217 12.12 18.69 -5.66
C LEU A 217 12.90 19.96 -5.98
#